data_4ec5fb4d94770ff9d551afabd6095bd5
#
_entry.id   4ec5fb4d94770ff9d551afabd6095bd5
#
_cell.length_a   1.000
_cell.length_b   1.000
_cell.length_c   1.000
_cell.angle_alpha   90.00
_cell.angle_beta   90.00
_cell.angle_gamma   90.00
#
_symmetry.space_group_name_H-M   'P 1'
#
loop_
_entity.id
_entity.type
_entity.pdbx_description
1 polymer ?
#
loop_
_entity_poly.entity_id
_entity_poly.type
_entity_poly.pdbx_seq_one_letter_code
_entity_poly.pdbx_strand_id
1 'polypeptide(L)'
;MLVLRNAGLEEAQAGIKIARRNISNLRYADDTNLMAESEEELKILLMKVKEESRKVGLKLNIQKTRIMVSGPITSWEIDGETMEIVTDFIFLGSKITADGDCSHEIKRCLLLGRKVMTKLDSILKTRDIILPTKIHLVKAMVFPVVMYDVRVGLRRNLSAKELMLLNCGVGEDS
;
A
#
# COMPACT_ATOMS: atom_id res chain seq x y z
N MET A 1 -8.88 -0.94 15.43
CA MET A 1 -8.41 0.35 14.88
C MET A 1 -7.90 1.36 15.93
N LEU A 2 -8.31 1.28 17.19
CA LEU A 2 -7.80 2.10 18.31
C LEU A 2 -6.36 1.70 18.73
N VAL A 3 -5.98 0.44 18.59
CA VAL A 3 -4.71 -0.13 19.03
C VAL A 3 -3.50 0.63 18.51
N LEU A 4 -3.45 0.83 17.21
CA LEU A 4 -2.29 1.45 16.57
C LEU A 4 -2.23 2.98 16.74
N ARG A 5 -3.35 3.60 17.12
CA ARG A 5 -3.39 5.02 17.48
C ARG A 5 -2.75 5.29 18.84
N ASN A 6 -2.83 4.30 19.74
CA ASN A 6 -2.25 4.36 21.07
C ASN A 6 -0.76 3.94 21.09
N ALA A 7 -0.24 3.34 20.02
CA ALA A 7 1.16 2.91 19.94
C ALA A 7 2.17 4.06 19.85
N GLY A 8 1.72 5.34 19.84
CA GLY A 8 2.60 6.50 19.76
C GLY A 8 3.48 6.51 18.50
N LEU A 9 3.05 5.84 17.44
CA LEU A 9 3.81 5.75 16.19
C LEU A 9 3.93 7.10 15.47
N GLU A 10 3.03 8.04 15.79
CA GLU A 10 3.05 9.40 15.23
C GLU A 10 4.11 10.29 15.89
N GLU A 11 4.52 9.97 17.13
CA GLU A 11 5.56 10.69 17.89
C GLU A 11 6.95 10.07 17.71
N ALA A 12 7.04 8.88 17.09
CA ALA A 12 8.31 8.24 16.81
C ALA A 12 9.08 9.07 15.75
N GLN A 13 10.35 9.36 16.02
CA GLN A 13 11.24 9.95 15.01
C GLN A 13 11.54 8.97 13.87
N ALA A 14 11.17 7.70 14.02
CA ALA A 14 11.27 6.65 13.03
C ALA A 14 10.27 6.85 11.88
N GLY A 15 10.62 6.44 10.67
CA GLY A 15 9.79 6.55 9.47
C GLY A 15 10.49 7.26 8.33
N ILE A 16 9.80 7.33 7.20
CA ILE A 16 10.32 7.96 5.99
C ILE A 16 9.81 9.38 5.83
N LYS A 17 10.64 10.27 5.30
CA LYS A 17 10.28 11.66 5.03
C LYS A 17 9.61 11.81 3.67
N ILE A 18 8.31 12.08 3.65
CA ILE A 18 7.56 12.38 2.44
C ILE A 18 7.01 13.80 2.54
N ALA A 19 7.38 14.69 1.60
CA ALA A 19 6.91 16.08 1.54
C ALA A 19 7.05 16.81 2.89
N ARG A 20 8.20 16.69 3.55
CA ARG A 20 8.53 17.26 4.86
C ARG A 20 7.74 16.69 6.06
N ARG A 21 6.99 15.61 5.86
CA ARG A 21 6.30 14.89 6.93
C ARG A 21 6.99 13.56 7.15
N ASN A 22 7.19 13.19 8.41
CA ASN A 22 7.65 11.85 8.75
C ASN A 22 6.46 10.90 8.77
N ILE A 23 6.52 9.83 7.96
CA ILE A 23 5.46 8.82 7.85
C ILE A 23 6.07 7.49 8.26
N SER A 24 5.64 6.98 9.41
CA SER A 24 6.08 5.69 9.96
C SER A 24 5.11 4.55 9.65
N ASN A 25 3.86 4.87 9.29
CA ASN A 25 2.84 3.87 9.05
C ASN A 25 1.74 4.36 8.11
N LEU A 26 1.14 3.41 7.37
CA LEU A 26 -0.09 3.58 6.62
C LEU A 26 -1.09 2.51 7.07
N ARG A 27 -2.32 2.91 7.36
CA ARG A 27 -3.35 2.02 7.93
C ARG A 27 -4.63 2.07 7.14
N TYR A 28 -5.20 0.90 6.91
CA TYR A 28 -6.52 0.77 6.34
C TYR A 28 -7.19 -0.50 6.88
N ALA A 29 -8.24 -0.33 7.67
CA ALA A 29 -8.93 -1.41 8.38
C ALA A 29 -7.94 -2.25 9.22
N ASP A 30 -7.76 -3.51 8.89
CA ASP A 30 -6.83 -4.47 9.47
C ASP A 30 -5.45 -4.48 8.80
N ASP A 31 -5.34 -3.91 7.60
CA ASP A 31 -4.06 -3.79 6.91
C ASP A 31 -3.23 -2.62 7.46
N THR A 32 -2.01 -2.91 7.87
CA THR A 32 -1.06 -1.91 8.36
C THR A 32 0.29 -2.08 7.66
N ASN A 33 0.78 -1.01 7.05
CA ASN A 33 2.16 -0.94 6.55
C ASN A 33 2.98 -0.07 7.47
N LEU A 34 4.10 -0.60 7.94
CA LEU A 34 5.12 0.13 8.66
C LEU A 34 6.23 0.53 7.69
N MET A 35 6.78 1.71 7.87
CA MET A 35 7.81 2.27 7.02
C MET A 35 8.98 2.77 7.87
N ALA A 36 10.20 2.44 7.46
CA ALA A 36 11.41 2.88 8.13
C ALA A 36 12.56 3.06 7.12
N GLU A 37 13.55 3.85 7.50
CA GLU A 37 14.78 4.04 6.72
C GLU A 37 15.85 2.98 7.08
N SER A 38 15.70 2.27 8.22
CA SER A 38 16.62 1.22 8.66
C SER A 38 15.90 -0.01 9.21
N GLU A 39 16.62 -1.13 9.26
CA GLU A 39 16.13 -2.39 9.85
C GLU A 39 15.82 -2.23 11.33
N GLU A 40 16.69 -1.55 12.07
CA GLU A 40 16.54 -1.32 13.49
C GLU A 40 15.29 -0.51 13.81
N GLU A 41 15.04 0.55 13.04
CA GLU A 41 13.83 1.36 13.17
C GLU A 41 12.56 0.53 12.89
N LEU A 42 12.59 -0.29 11.84
CA LEU A 42 11.46 -1.15 11.50
C LEU A 42 11.16 -2.17 12.59
N LYS A 43 12.21 -2.77 13.19
CA LYS A 43 12.08 -3.67 14.35
C LYS A 43 11.44 -2.97 15.54
N ILE A 44 11.88 -1.74 15.86
CA ILE A 44 11.31 -0.94 16.96
C ILE A 44 9.82 -0.65 16.70
N LEU A 45 9.46 -0.23 15.49
CA LEU A 45 8.06 0.03 15.13
C LEU A 45 7.21 -1.22 15.26
N LEU A 46 7.71 -2.35 14.77
CA LEU A 46 7.00 -3.63 14.84
C LEU A 46 6.79 -4.09 16.29
N MET A 47 7.82 -3.99 17.13
CA MET A 47 7.70 -4.37 18.55
C MET A 47 6.66 -3.51 19.27
N LYS A 48 6.59 -2.21 18.99
CA LYS A 48 5.55 -1.34 19.52
C LYS A 48 4.14 -1.79 19.06
N VAL A 49 3.97 -2.07 17.77
CA VAL A 49 2.68 -2.57 17.24
C VAL A 49 2.29 -3.88 17.92
N LYS A 50 3.23 -4.81 18.08
CA LYS A 50 3.02 -6.09 18.73
C LYS A 50 2.59 -5.93 20.19
N GLU A 51 3.28 -5.06 20.94
CA GLU A 51 2.96 -4.80 22.34
C GLU A 51 1.56 -4.21 22.50
N GLU A 52 1.23 -3.17 21.70
CA GLU A 52 -0.09 -2.54 21.76
C GLU A 52 -1.21 -3.49 21.30
N SER A 53 -0.95 -4.32 20.28
CA SER A 53 -1.90 -5.34 19.84
C SER A 53 -2.20 -6.35 20.95
N ARG A 54 -1.18 -6.80 21.70
CA ARG A 54 -1.35 -7.71 22.84
C ARG A 54 -2.21 -7.12 23.96
N LYS A 55 -2.12 -5.83 24.22
CA LYS A 55 -2.92 -5.15 25.27
C LYS A 55 -4.43 -5.22 25.00
N VAL A 56 -4.83 -5.38 23.75
CA VAL A 56 -6.24 -5.49 23.33
C VAL A 56 -6.63 -6.90 22.90
N GLY A 57 -5.77 -7.91 23.18
CA GLY A 57 -6.04 -9.30 22.87
C GLY A 57 -5.85 -9.69 21.40
N LEU A 58 -5.22 -8.82 20.59
CA LEU A 58 -4.93 -9.10 19.20
C LEU A 58 -3.50 -9.64 19.05
N LYS A 59 -3.30 -10.57 18.13
CA LYS A 59 -1.99 -11.10 17.79
C LYS A 59 -1.57 -10.69 16.38
N LEU A 60 -0.28 -10.47 16.22
CA LEU A 60 0.33 -10.26 14.92
C LEU A 60 0.33 -11.58 14.14
N ASN A 61 -0.22 -11.59 12.95
CA ASN A 61 -0.19 -12.78 12.10
C ASN A 61 1.11 -12.79 11.29
N ILE A 62 2.10 -13.52 11.76
CA ILE A 62 3.43 -13.61 11.15
C ILE A 62 3.36 -14.20 9.74
N GLN A 63 2.50 -15.19 9.51
CA GLN A 63 2.35 -15.81 8.19
C GLN A 63 1.81 -14.85 7.12
N LYS A 64 1.03 -13.84 7.53
CA LYS A 64 0.52 -12.78 6.65
C LYS A 64 1.42 -11.55 6.62
N THR A 65 2.42 -11.49 7.48
CA THR A 65 3.35 -10.36 7.54
C THR A 65 4.46 -10.55 6.52
N ARG A 66 4.70 -9.53 5.70
CA ARG A 66 5.68 -9.56 4.62
C ARG A 66 6.56 -8.34 4.69
N ILE A 67 7.82 -8.53 4.36
CA ILE A 67 8.81 -7.47 4.35
C ILE A 67 9.25 -7.20 2.92
N MET A 68 9.26 -5.94 2.55
CA MET A 68 9.86 -5.47 1.32
C MET A 68 11.02 -4.54 1.64
N VAL A 69 12.17 -4.81 1.05
CA VAL A 69 13.41 -4.06 1.29
C VAL A 69 13.98 -3.61 -0.04
N SER A 70 14.44 -2.37 -0.09
CA SER A 70 15.13 -1.79 -1.24
C SER A 70 16.66 -2.02 -1.19
N GLY A 71 17.13 -3.11 -0.61
CA GLY A 71 18.55 -3.39 -0.42
C GLY A 71 18.85 -4.88 -0.32
N PRO A 72 20.13 -5.26 -0.17
CA PRO A 72 20.58 -6.66 -0.16
C PRO A 72 20.36 -7.33 1.21
N ILE A 73 19.11 -7.42 1.69
CA ILE A 73 18.78 -8.18 2.89
C ILE A 73 18.30 -9.56 2.47
N THR A 74 18.93 -10.59 3.00
CA THR A 74 18.69 -11.99 2.63
C THR A 74 17.78 -12.74 3.59
N SER A 75 17.70 -12.32 4.86
CA SER A 75 16.85 -12.94 5.86
C SER A 75 16.43 -11.95 6.93
N TRP A 76 15.22 -12.08 7.44
CA TRP A 76 14.69 -11.29 8.54
C TRP A 76 13.90 -12.18 9.49
N GLU A 77 14.20 -12.07 10.78
CA GLU A 77 13.58 -12.91 11.81
C GLU A 77 12.90 -12.06 12.87
N ILE A 78 11.73 -12.52 13.30
CA ILE A 78 10.97 -11.95 14.40
C ILE A 78 10.59 -13.09 15.33
N ASP A 79 10.97 -13.02 16.59
CA ASP A 79 10.69 -14.02 17.62
C ASP A 79 11.13 -15.45 17.23
N GLY A 80 12.19 -15.60 16.45
CA GLY A 80 12.66 -16.89 15.95
C GLY A 80 11.91 -17.43 14.74
N GLU A 81 10.96 -16.68 14.19
CA GLU A 81 10.29 -17.01 12.94
C GLU A 81 10.85 -16.17 11.79
N THR A 82 11.20 -16.84 10.68
CA THR A 82 11.72 -16.17 9.48
C THR A 82 10.57 -15.55 8.70
N MET A 83 10.73 -14.28 8.36
CA MET A 83 9.74 -13.52 7.59
C MET A 83 9.94 -13.68 6.10
N GLU A 84 8.85 -13.68 5.35
CA GLU A 84 8.88 -13.69 3.90
C GLU A 84 9.34 -12.32 3.37
N ILE A 85 10.48 -12.29 2.67
CA ILE A 85 10.96 -11.12 1.96
C ILE A 85 10.38 -11.15 0.56
N VAL A 86 9.67 -10.09 0.20
CA VAL A 86 9.02 -9.97 -1.12
C VAL A 86 9.58 -8.80 -1.90
N THR A 87 9.60 -8.93 -3.22
CA THR A 87 10.00 -7.85 -4.14
C THR A 87 8.85 -6.90 -4.46
N ASP A 88 7.63 -7.34 -4.25
CA ASP A 88 6.43 -6.55 -4.46
C ASP A 88 5.28 -7.06 -3.57
N PHE A 89 4.31 -6.20 -3.31
CA PHE A 89 3.05 -6.57 -2.68
C PHE A 89 1.92 -5.63 -3.12
N ILE A 90 0.68 -6.06 -2.88
CA ILE A 90 -0.52 -5.27 -3.19
C ILE A 90 -1.02 -4.61 -1.92
N PHE A 91 -1.12 -3.28 -1.91
CA PHE A 91 -1.72 -2.51 -0.84
C PHE A 91 -2.83 -1.62 -1.38
N LEU A 92 -4.04 -1.78 -0.85
CA LEU A 92 -5.24 -1.07 -1.29
C LEU A 92 -5.49 -1.17 -2.81
N GLY A 93 -5.20 -2.33 -3.38
CA GLY A 93 -5.37 -2.58 -4.81
C GLY A 93 -4.25 -2.05 -5.71
N SER A 94 -3.24 -1.37 -5.17
CA SER A 94 -2.06 -0.90 -5.92
C SER A 94 -0.85 -1.79 -5.67
N LYS A 95 -0.14 -2.16 -6.72
CA LYS A 95 1.10 -2.92 -6.66
C LYS A 95 2.26 -1.99 -6.28
N ILE A 96 2.95 -2.32 -5.19
CA ILE A 96 4.15 -1.63 -4.72
C ILE A 96 5.33 -2.55 -4.99
N THR A 97 6.40 -2.01 -5.55
CA THR A 97 7.64 -2.73 -5.87
C THR A 97 8.83 -2.14 -5.11
N ALA A 98 9.79 -2.99 -4.76
CA ALA A 98 10.98 -2.58 -3.99
C ALA A 98 11.89 -1.61 -4.76
N ASP A 99 11.88 -1.69 -6.10
CA ASP A 99 12.64 -0.79 -6.98
C ASP A 99 11.94 0.56 -7.20
N GLY A 100 10.71 0.73 -6.69
CA GLY A 100 9.91 1.94 -6.90
C GLY A 100 9.37 2.11 -8.33
N ASP A 101 9.53 1.11 -9.21
CA ASP A 101 9.01 1.19 -10.58
C ASP A 101 7.49 1.06 -10.61
N CYS A 102 6.82 2.16 -10.93
CA CYS A 102 5.36 2.20 -11.09
C CYS A 102 4.89 1.87 -12.51
N SER A 103 5.79 1.53 -13.44
CA SER A 103 5.44 1.29 -14.85
C SER A 103 4.45 0.13 -15.00
N HIS A 104 4.60 -0.92 -14.21
CA HIS A 104 3.69 -2.05 -14.19
C HIS A 104 2.28 -1.65 -13.73
N GLU A 105 2.20 -0.83 -12.71
CA GLU A 105 0.92 -0.34 -12.18
C GLU A 105 0.22 0.58 -13.15
N ILE A 106 0.95 1.51 -13.78
CA ILE A 106 0.42 2.37 -14.83
C ILE A 106 -0.15 1.54 -15.99
N LYS A 107 0.58 0.54 -16.45
CA LYS A 107 0.11 -0.39 -17.50
C LYS A 107 -1.16 -1.13 -17.06
N ARG A 108 -1.23 -1.61 -15.82
CA ARG A 108 -2.40 -2.29 -15.26
C ARG A 108 -3.63 -1.37 -15.25
N CYS A 109 -3.48 -0.12 -14.83
CA CYS A 109 -4.56 0.86 -14.79
C CYS A 109 -5.06 1.21 -16.18
N LEU A 110 -4.17 1.38 -17.15
CA LEU A 110 -4.54 1.58 -18.54
C LEU A 110 -5.31 0.39 -19.12
N LEU A 111 -4.91 -0.84 -18.79
CA LEU A 111 -5.66 -2.04 -19.20
C LEU A 111 -7.04 -2.12 -18.57
N LEU A 112 -7.18 -1.75 -17.29
CA LEU A 112 -8.48 -1.66 -16.62
C LEU A 112 -9.35 -0.59 -17.26
N GLY A 113 -8.81 0.59 -17.54
CA GLY A 113 -9.51 1.66 -18.26
C GLY A 113 -10.01 1.21 -19.63
N ARG A 114 -9.17 0.47 -20.39
CA ARG A 114 -9.59 -0.14 -21.67
C ARG A 114 -10.75 -1.12 -21.49
N LYS A 115 -10.69 -2.01 -20.49
CA LYS A 115 -11.79 -2.95 -20.21
C LYS A 115 -13.10 -2.23 -19.90
N VAL A 116 -13.07 -1.14 -19.13
CA VAL A 116 -14.26 -0.32 -18.87
C VAL A 116 -14.76 0.35 -20.14
N MET A 117 -13.87 0.93 -20.96
CA MET A 117 -14.24 1.51 -22.26
C MET A 117 -14.92 0.49 -23.18
N THR A 118 -14.38 -0.73 -23.25
CA THR A 118 -14.98 -1.81 -24.06
C THR A 118 -16.38 -2.17 -23.57
N LYS A 119 -16.63 -2.18 -22.26
CA LYS A 119 -17.98 -2.41 -21.71
C LYS A 119 -18.95 -1.28 -22.04
N LEU A 120 -18.47 -0.06 -22.23
CA LEU A 120 -19.29 1.10 -22.61
C LEU A 120 -19.48 1.23 -24.13
N ASP A 121 -18.80 0.43 -24.94
CA ASP A 121 -18.74 0.57 -26.41
C ASP A 121 -20.13 0.58 -27.06
N SER A 122 -21.05 -0.29 -26.60
CA SER A 122 -22.43 -0.30 -27.08
C SER A 122 -23.16 1.02 -26.85
N ILE A 123 -23.01 1.59 -25.65
CA ILE A 123 -23.63 2.85 -25.27
C ILE A 123 -22.99 4.01 -26.05
N LEU A 124 -21.68 4.00 -26.17
CA LEU A 124 -20.92 5.07 -26.86
C LEU A 124 -21.21 5.09 -28.37
N LYS A 125 -21.53 3.93 -28.99
CA LYS A 125 -21.89 3.83 -30.40
C LYS A 125 -23.36 4.16 -30.70
N THR A 126 -24.23 4.17 -29.69
CA THR A 126 -25.65 4.51 -29.85
C THR A 126 -25.83 5.94 -30.35
N ARG A 127 -26.62 6.16 -31.40
CA ARG A 127 -26.85 7.47 -32.01
C ARG A 127 -27.81 8.35 -31.17
N ASP A 128 -28.70 7.74 -30.42
CA ASP A 128 -29.74 8.44 -29.63
C ASP A 128 -29.17 9.16 -28.40
N ILE A 129 -27.91 8.84 -28.02
CA ILE A 129 -27.27 9.48 -26.86
C ILE A 129 -26.40 10.63 -27.37
N ILE A 130 -26.68 11.84 -26.87
CA ILE A 130 -25.95 13.06 -27.23
C ILE A 130 -24.51 13.04 -26.72
N LEU A 131 -23.61 13.68 -27.43
CA LEU A 131 -22.18 13.71 -27.12
C LEU A 131 -21.82 14.17 -25.69
N PRO A 132 -22.45 15.21 -25.11
CA PRO A 132 -22.18 15.62 -23.73
C PRO A 132 -22.43 14.50 -22.71
N THR A 133 -23.49 13.71 -22.87
CA THR A 133 -23.80 12.57 -22.02
C THR A 133 -22.75 11.48 -22.14
N LYS A 134 -22.28 11.18 -23.35
CA LYS A 134 -21.19 10.22 -23.57
C LYS A 134 -19.90 10.64 -22.88
N ILE A 135 -19.55 11.94 -22.99
CA ILE A 135 -18.36 12.49 -22.32
C ILE A 135 -18.53 12.39 -20.79
N HIS A 136 -19.70 12.72 -20.26
CA HIS A 136 -19.98 12.60 -18.83
C HIS A 136 -19.82 11.17 -18.35
N LEU A 137 -20.35 10.21 -19.09
CA LEU A 137 -20.25 8.78 -18.79
C LEU A 137 -18.78 8.30 -18.74
N VAL A 138 -17.97 8.69 -19.73
CA VAL A 138 -16.54 8.36 -19.75
C VAL A 138 -15.82 9.00 -18.56
N LYS A 139 -16.09 10.25 -18.27
CA LYS A 139 -15.49 10.94 -17.11
C LYS A 139 -15.89 10.31 -15.77
N ALA A 140 -17.13 9.85 -15.64
CA ALA A 140 -17.62 9.25 -14.39
C ALA A 140 -17.15 7.81 -14.18
N MET A 141 -16.96 7.03 -15.26
CA MET A 141 -16.70 5.59 -15.16
C MET A 141 -15.25 5.21 -15.49
N VAL A 142 -14.62 5.85 -16.47
CA VAL A 142 -13.27 5.49 -16.95
C VAL A 142 -12.20 6.27 -16.21
N PHE A 143 -12.38 7.58 -16.07
CA PHE A 143 -11.38 8.44 -15.41
C PHE A 143 -11.08 8.03 -13.97
N PRO A 144 -12.05 7.72 -13.09
CA PRO A 144 -11.73 7.28 -11.73
C PRO A 144 -10.87 6.02 -11.71
N VAL A 145 -11.15 5.05 -12.60
CA VAL A 145 -10.38 3.80 -12.69
C VAL A 145 -8.93 4.05 -13.10
N VAL A 146 -8.72 4.91 -14.11
CA VAL A 146 -7.36 5.22 -14.60
C VAL A 146 -6.61 6.14 -13.65
N MET A 147 -7.29 7.15 -13.08
CA MET A 147 -6.64 8.19 -12.28
C MET A 147 -6.44 7.81 -10.82
N TYR A 148 -7.14 6.79 -10.32
CA TYR A 148 -7.01 6.34 -8.93
C TYR A 148 -5.57 5.98 -8.59
N ASP A 149 -4.96 5.14 -9.40
CA ASP A 149 -3.61 4.64 -9.17
C ASP A 149 -2.52 5.58 -9.70
N VAL A 150 -2.80 6.34 -10.75
CA VAL A 150 -1.84 7.35 -11.26
C VAL A 150 -1.52 8.39 -10.17
N ARG A 151 -2.51 8.80 -9.38
CA ARG A 151 -2.28 9.70 -8.23
C ARG A 151 -1.42 9.06 -7.15
N VAL A 152 -1.53 7.77 -6.94
CA VAL A 152 -0.72 7.02 -5.99
C VAL A 152 0.69 6.82 -6.54
N GLY A 153 0.84 6.46 -7.82
CA GLY A 153 2.14 6.25 -8.48
C GLY A 153 2.99 7.51 -8.61
N LEU A 154 2.39 8.64 -8.98
CA LEU A 154 3.12 9.93 -9.08
C LEU A 154 3.63 10.45 -7.73
N ARG A 155 2.94 10.13 -6.63
CA ARG A 155 3.42 10.47 -5.28
C ARG A 155 4.58 9.60 -4.81
N ARG A 156 4.77 8.41 -5.40
CA ARG A 156 5.82 7.44 -5.01
C ARG A 156 7.17 7.64 -5.68
N ASN A 157 7.24 8.36 -6.80
CA ASN A 157 8.53 8.71 -7.45
C ASN A 157 9.42 9.65 -6.60
N LEU A 158 8.98 9.98 -5.37
CA LEU A 158 9.76 10.73 -4.41
C LEU A 158 10.53 9.74 -3.52
N SER A 159 11.75 9.41 -3.97
CA SER A 159 12.80 8.76 -3.17
C SER A 159 12.53 7.31 -2.74
N ALA A 160 12.67 6.38 -3.68
CA ALA A 160 12.78 4.94 -3.38
C ALA A 160 14.19 4.52 -2.92
N LYS A 161 14.98 5.43 -2.38
CA LYS A 161 16.26 5.09 -1.75
C LYS A 161 15.97 4.69 -0.31
N GLU A 162 16.14 3.41 -0.01
CA GLU A 162 16.09 2.82 1.34
C GLU A 162 14.69 2.76 1.98
N LEU A 163 13.70 2.25 1.26
CA LEU A 163 12.38 2.00 1.82
C LEU A 163 12.30 0.58 2.34
N MET A 164 12.14 0.41 3.65
CA MET A 164 11.71 -0.84 4.27
C MET A 164 10.22 -0.76 4.55
N LEU A 165 9.44 -1.66 3.96
CA LEU A 165 8.00 -1.77 4.15
C LEU A 165 7.67 -3.12 4.78
N LEU A 166 6.90 -3.09 5.85
CA LEU A 166 6.37 -4.26 6.51
C LEU A 166 4.84 -4.21 6.44
N ASN A 167 4.24 -5.16 5.76
CA ASN A 167 2.79 -5.34 5.74
C ASN A 167 2.39 -6.29 6.86
N CYS A 168 1.62 -5.82 7.83
CA CYS A 168 1.15 -6.59 8.96
C CYS A 168 -0.35 -6.83 8.86
N GLY A 169 -0.76 -8.11 8.88
CA GLY A 169 -2.14 -8.47 9.20
C GLY A 169 -2.30 -8.64 10.70
N VAL A 170 -3.21 -7.91 11.32
CA VAL A 170 -3.59 -8.08 12.72
C VAL A 170 -4.96 -8.75 12.74
N GLY A 171 -5.06 -9.96 13.26
CA GLY A 171 -6.29 -10.75 13.29
C GLY A 171 -6.54 -11.37 14.65
N GLU A 172 -7.81 -11.72 14.91
CA GLU A 172 -8.18 -12.63 15.98
C GLU A 172 -7.84 -14.07 15.56
N ASP A 173 -7.24 -14.84 16.46
CA ASP A 173 -7.07 -16.27 16.25
C ASP A 173 -8.46 -16.94 16.25
N SER A 174 -8.82 -17.55 15.12
CA SER A 174 -10.00 -18.42 15.00
C SER A 174 -9.67 -19.80 15.53
#